data_878774d698378a55f66cfae7cbd16eeb
#
_entry.id   878774d698378a55f66cfae7cbd16eeb
#
_cell.length_a   1.000
_cell.length_b   1.000
_cell.length_c   1.000
_cell.angle_alpha   90.00
_cell.angle_beta   90.00
_cell.angle_gamma   90.00
#
_symmetry.space_group_name_H-M   'P 1'
#
loop_
_entity.id
_entity.type
_entity.pdbx_description
1 polymer ?
#
loop_
_entity_poly.entity_id
_entity_poly.type
_entity_poly.pdbx_seq_one_letter_code
_entity_poly.pdbx_strand_id
1 'polypeptide(L)'
;MKKLVLLMIPVMMMTGCKKADTSGLKIITPTGAPAFAFYKHADNPNFETNSKPINIASSLAESSDKDIVVIDTVTGVKAINNGAPYKLAASITFGNFFIASTGHDTDGSMDPGDKIVLFGKTQTPDLLFHYLYGNDYESGVEFVDNVQDAAKCLITGKNTDPTTHDVDYVFIAQPALYNALQKNANASKFIDIQEAYKTKSGGKSLIQASIFVRNYTAKDKINQFLSDTKKDIESAVNNPEVIKEALQSKDSDEMTSLYGVDYNVAVTVLKEGNGLGLGYKKGKDIKENIDAFISLFSVPTTDEKIYY
;
A
#
# COMPACT_ATOMS: atom_id res chain seq x y z
N MET A 1 -41.51 -13.36 -64.20
CA MET A 1 -40.54 -12.38 -63.69
C MET A 1 -40.23 -12.72 -62.23
N LYS A 2 -39.11 -13.42 -61.94
CA LYS A 2 -38.70 -13.78 -60.56
C LYS A 2 -37.83 -12.64 -60.00
N LYS A 3 -38.30 -11.97 -58.96
CA LYS A 3 -37.51 -10.96 -58.24
C LYS A 3 -36.50 -11.66 -57.32
N LEU A 4 -35.22 -11.50 -57.62
CA LEU A 4 -34.10 -11.94 -56.76
C LEU A 4 -33.91 -10.91 -55.66
N VAL A 5 -34.24 -11.28 -54.41
CA VAL A 5 -33.98 -10.45 -53.22
C VAL A 5 -32.56 -10.77 -52.78
N LEU A 6 -31.66 -9.82 -52.98
CA LEU A 6 -30.27 -9.88 -52.52
C LEU A 6 -30.24 -9.50 -51.02
N LEU A 7 -30.06 -10.49 -50.16
CA LEU A 7 -29.94 -10.28 -48.72
C LEU A 7 -28.49 -9.81 -48.41
N MET A 8 -28.29 -8.52 -48.22
CA MET A 8 -27.02 -7.97 -47.71
C MET A 8 -26.91 -8.32 -46.22
N ILE A 9 -26.06 -9.27 -45.86
CA ILE A 9 -25.67 -9.54 -44.49
C ILE A 9 -24.59 -8.52 -44.12
N PRO A 10 -24.81 -7.64 -43.13
CA PRO A 10 -23.74 -6.76 -42.63
C PRO A 10 -22.68 -7.61 -41.91
N VAL A 11 -21.50 -7.68 -42.48
CA VAL A 11 -20.31 -8.21 -41.80
C VAL A 11 -19.95 -7.21 -40.71
N MET A 12 -20.37 -7.48 -39.48
CA MET A 12 -19.82 -6.80 -38.32
C MET A 12 -18.34 -7.20 -38.20
N MET A 13 -17.45 -6.33 -38.69
CA MET A 13 -16.04 -6.39 -38.33
C MET A 13 -15.92 -6.15 -36.84
N MET A 14 -15.82 -7.22 -36.06
CA MET A 14 -15.33 -7.15 -34.69
C MET A 14 -13.87 -6.71 -34.75
N THR A 15 -13.62 -5.41 -34.72
CA THR A 15 -12.28 -4.87 -34.42
C THR A 15 -12.03 -5.19 -32.93
N GLY A 16 -11.46 -6.35 -32.65
CA GLY A 16 -10.93 -6.67 -31.35
C GLY A 16 -9.93 -5.58 -30.96
N CYS A 17 -10.23 -4.77 -29.95
CA CYS A 17 -9.27 -3.84 -29.38
C CYS A 17 -8.02 -4.63 -28.98
N LYS A 18 -6.93 -4.45 -29.72
CA LYS A 18 -5.64 -5.06 -29.40
C LYS A 18 -5.18 -4.46 -28.06
N LYS A 19 -4.96 -5.29 -27.06
CA LYS A 19 -4.41 -4.82 -25.77
C LYS A 19 -3.08 -4.14 -25.99
N ALA A 20 -2.86 -3.00 -25.34
CA ALA A 20 -1.55 -2.35 -25.37
C ALA A 20 -0.52 -3.20 -24.62
N ASP A 21 0.69 -3.27 -25.16
CA ASP A 21 1.81 -3.94 -24.50
C ASP A 21 2.33 -3.08 -23.33
N THR A 22 2.21 -3.61 -22.12
CA THR A 22 2.64 -2.97 -20.87
C THR A 22 3.95 -3.51 -20.31
N SER A 23 4.57 -4.51 -20.95
CA SER A 23 5.76 -5.20 -20.46
C SER A 23 6.98 -4.28 -20.26
N GLY A 24 7.07 -3.20 -21.04
CA GLY A 24 8.15 -2.22 -20.96
C GLY A 24 7.93 -1.12 -19.94
N LEU A 25 6.81 -1.08 -19.20
CA LEU A 25 6.59 -0.07 -18.16
C LEU A 25 7.50 -0.32 -16.95
N LYS A 26 8.20 0.72 -16.52
CA LYS A 26 9.07 0.67 -15.36
C LYS A 26 8.28 1.03 -14.10
N ILE A 27 8.17 0.09 -13.18
CA ILE A 27 7.32 0.16 -11.99
C ILE A 27 8.19 0.08 -10.75
N ILE A 28 7.95 0.97 -9.77
CA ILE A 28 8.51 0.85 -8.43
C ILE A 28 7.40 0.94 -7.37
N THR A 29 7.47 0.09 -6.35
CA THR A 29 6.50 0.03 -5.24
C THR A 29 7.20 -0.26 -3.91
N PRO A 30 6.60 0.12 -2.76
CA PRO A 30 7.06 -0.37 -1.46
C PRO A 30 6.95 -1.90 -1.37
N THR A 31 7.90 -2.53 -0.68
CA THR A 31 7.72 -3.91 -0.21
C THR A 31 6.51 -4.01 0.73
N GLY A 32 5.93 -5.21 0.88
CA GLY A 32 4.75 -5.44 1.73
C GLY A 32 3.43 -5.35 0.95
N ALA A 33 2.36 -4.93 1.61
CA ALA A 33 1.01 -4.97 1.04
C ALA A 33 0.88 -4.35 -0.37
N PRO A 34 1.44 -3.15 -0.68
CA PRO A 34 1.34 -2.59 -2.01
C PRO A 34 1.98 -3.44 -3.12
N ALA A 35 3.07 -4.16 -2.82
CA ALA A 35 3.72 -5.02 -3.80
C ALA A 35 2.83 -6.19 -4.24
N PHE A 36 2.00 -6.73 -3.34
CA PHE A 36 1.08 -7.82 -3.67
C PHE A 36 -0.03 -7.40 -4.65
N ALA A 37 -0.29 -6.11 -4.83
CA ALA A 37 -1.16 -5.64 -5.91
C ALA A 37 -0.59 -5.95 -7.32
N PHE A 38 0.71 -6.22 -7.39
CA PHE A 38 1.47 -6.46 -8.63
C PHE A 38 2.07 -7.87 -8.69
N TYR A 39 1.45 -8.85 -8.04
CA TYR A 39 1.95 -10.22 -7.93
C TYR A 39 2.23 -10.89 -9.29
N LYS A 40 1.53 -10.49 -10.36
CA LYS A 40 1.79 -10.95 -11.73
C LYS A 40 3.00 -10.31 -12.42
N HIS A 41 3.58 -9.29 -11.79
CA HIS A 41 4.78 -8.62 -12.30
C HIS A 41 6.09 -9.15 -11.69
N ALA A 42 6.04 -10.17 -10.83
CA ALA A 42 7.21 -10.69 -10.11
C ALA A 42 8.39 -11.10 -11.03
N ASP A 43 8.09 -11.55 -12.25
CA ASP A 43 9.09 -11.94 -13.26
C ASP A 43 9.40 -10.82 -14.26
N ASN A 44 8.77 -9.65 -14.13
CA ASN A 44 9.04 -8.53 -15.01
C ASN A 44 10.33 -7.81 -14.59
N PRO A 45 11.38 -7.74 -15.44
CA PRO A 45 12.63 -7.07 -15.10
C PRO A 45 12.49 -5.57 -14.88
N ASN A 46 11.34 -4.98 -15.25
CA ASN A 46 11.01 -3.57 -15.04
C ASN A 46 10.17 -3.34 -13.77
N PHE A 47 9.92 -4.39 -12.98
CA PHE A 47 9.23 -4.28 -11.69
C PHE A 47 10.26 -4.29 -10.55
N GLU A 48 10.23 -3.26 -9.74
CA GLU A 48 11.14 -3.07 -8.62
C GLU A 48 10.36 -2.83 -7.33
N THR A 49 10.87 -3.30 -6.22
CA THR A 49 10.38 -2.98 -4.89
C THR A 49 11.48 -2.35 -4.03
N ASN A 50 11.09 -1.54 -3.07
CA ASN A 50 12.04 -0.94 -2.14
C ASN A 50 11.42 -0.84 -0.74
N SER A 51 12.18 -1.23 0.28
CA SER A 51 11.73 -1.16 1.68
C SER A 51 11.90 0.24 2.30
N LYS A 52 12.65 1.14 1.65
CA LYS A 52 12.91 2.50 2.14
C LYS A 52 12.03 3.52 1.41
N PRO A 53 11.04 4.13 2.07
CA PRO A 53 10.13 5.10 1.44
C PRO A 53 10.83 6.27 0.77
N ILE A 54 11.96 6.73 1.33
CA ILE A 54 12.73 7.85 0.77
C ILE A 54 13.27 7.54 -0.64
N ASN A 55 13.67 6.29 -0.89
CA ASN A 55 14.15 5.87 -2.20
C ASN A 55 13.02 5.88 -3.24
N ILE A 56 11.81 5.50 -2.81
CA ILE A 56 10.62 5.52 -3.69
C ILE A 56 10.19 6.96 -3.96
N ALA A 57 10.22 7.83 -2.94
CA ALA A 57 9.89 9.25 -3.09
C ALA A 57 10.82 9.94 -4.10
N SER A 58 12.11 9.60 -4.12
CA SER A 58 13.06 10.12 -5.10
C SER A 58 12.72 9.71 -6.55
N SER A 59 12.00 8.62 -6.73
CA SER A 59 11.53 8.15 -8.05
C SER A 59 10.41 9.02 -8.65
N LEU A 60 9.85 9.96 -7.90
CA LEU A 60 8.91 10.96 -8.42
C LEU A 60 9.60 12.18 -9.06
N ALA A 61 10.93 12.27 -9.00
CA ALA A 61 11.68 13.37 -9.60
C ALA A 61 11.60 13.37 -11.13
N GLU A 62 11.80 14.55 -11.73
CA GLU A 62 11.86 14.75 -13.21
C GLU A 62 12.90 13.83 -13.87
N SER A 63 14.05 13.63 -13.20
CA SER A 63 15.14 12.77 -13.69
C SER A 63 14.89 11.28 -13.57
N SER A 64 13.80 10.87 -12.94
CA SER A 64 13.44 9.44 -12.79
C SER A 64 13.13 8.82 -14.16
N ASP A 65 13.39 7.54 -14.31
CA ASP A 65 13.00 6.74 -15.47
C ASP A 65 11.73 5.90 -15.24
N LYS A 66 11.11 6.01 -14.05
CA LYS A 66 9.92 5.23 -13.69
C LYS A 66 8.67 5.78 -14.37
N ASP A 67 7.92 4.91 -15.04
CA ASP A 67 6.61 5.22 -15.61
C ASP A 67 5.53 5.24 -14.53
N ILE A 68 5.69 4.37 -13.53
CA ILE A 68 4.73 4.13 -12.46
C ILE A 68 5.46 4.08 -11.13
N VAL A 69 5.03 4.94 -10.21
CA VAL A 69 5.51 4.98 -8.83
C VAL A 69 4.32 4.71 -7.91
N VAL A 70 4.45 3.71 -7.07
CA VAL A 70 3.50 3.45 -5.98
C VAL A 70 4.16 3.93 -4.69
N ILE A 71 3.46 4.79 -3.96
CA ILE A 71 3.97 5.35 -2.71
C ILE A 71 2.78 5.76 -1.83
N ASP A 72 3.04 6.08 -0.56
CA ASP A 72 2.00 6.65 0.28
C ASP A 72 1.38 7.90 -0.36
N THR A 73 0.08 8.03 -0.20
CA THR A 73 -0.71 9.04 -0.91
C THR A 73 -0.30 10.45 -0.55
N VAL A 74 0.07 10.69 0.72
CA VAL A 74 0.48 12.01 1.22
C VAL A 74 1.77 12.45 0.55
N THR A 75 2.79 11.59 0.55
CA THR A 75 4.09 11.88 -0.10
C THR A 75 3.94 12.10 -1.60
N GLY A 76 3.14 11.25 -2.27
CA GLY A 76 2.93 11.39 -3.70
C GLY A 76 2.21 12.70 -4.08
N VAL A 77 1.17 13.09 -3.34
CA VAL A 77 0.48 14.36 -3.58
C VAL A 77 1.38 15.56 -3.27
N LYS A 78 2.16 15.52 -2.17
CA LYS A 78 3.17 16.57 -1.87
C LYS A 78 4.16 16.72 -3.02
N ALA A 79 4.65 15.62 -3.59
CA ALA A 79 5.59 15.67 -4.71
C ALA A 79 4.96 16.32 -5.95
N ILE A 80 3.71 15.97 -6.31
CA ILE A 80 3.01 16.60 -7.44
C ILE A 80 2.79 18.10 -7.19
N ASN A 81 2.38 18.49 -6.00
CA ASN A 81 2.20 19.90 -5.63
C ASN A 81 3.53 20.68 -5.72
N ASN A 82 4.67 20.00 -5.57
CA ASN A 82 6.01 20.55 -5.74
C ASN A 82 6.55 20.42 -7.18
N GLY A 83 5.71 20.04 -8.14
CA GLY A 83 6.06 20.02 -9.57
C GLY A 83 6.53 18.69 -10.12
N ALA A 84 6.41 17.57 -9.38
CA ALA A 84 6.73 16.25 -9.92
C ALA A 84 5.86 15.95 -11.15
N PRO A 85 6.44 15.39 -12.25
CA PRO A 85 5.74 15.19 -13.52
C PRO A 85 4.87 13.92 -13.52
N TYR A 86 4.06 13.76 -12.48
CA TYR A 86 3.19 12.59 -12.27
C TYR A 86 1.74 13.02 -12.02
N LYS A 87 0.85 12.06 -12.17
CA LYS A 87 -0.58 12.18 -11.82
C LYS A 87 -1.01 11.01 -10.96
N LEU A 88 -1.88 11.29 -9.98
CA LEU A 88 -2.51 10.27 -9.17
C LEU A 88 -3.57 9.53 -10.00
N ALA A 89 -3.37 8.24 -10.25
CA ALA A 89 -4.27 7.43 -11.07
C ALA A 89 -5.29 6.64 -10.24
N ALA A 90 -4.82 5.95 -9.21
CA ALA A 90 -5.67 5.13 -8.35
C ALA A 90 -5.05 4.95 -6.96
N SER A 91 -5.88 4.66 -5.97
CA SER A 91 -5.43 4.16 -4.67
C SER A 91 -5.63 2.65 -4.61
N ILE A 92 -4.68 1.93 -4.00
CA ILE A 92 -4.62 0.46 -4.04
C ILE A 92 -4.48 -0.21 -2.67
N THR A 93 -4.17 0.54 -1.60
CA THR A 93 -4.26 0.05 -0.23
C THR A 93 -5.03 1.03 0.64
N PHE A 94 -5.96 0.49 1.44
CA PHE A 94 -6.93 1.25 2.23
C PHE A 94 -6.79 0.99 3.72
N GLY A 95 -5.56 0.75 4.13
CA GLY A 95 -5.19 0.53 5.52
C GLY A 95 -4.90 -0.94 5.82
N ASN A 96 -3.79 -1.10 6.53
CA ASN A 96 -3.33 -2.39 7.05
C ASN A 96 -2.48 -2.16 8.31
N PHE A 97 -2.72 -1.03 8.98
CA PHE A 97 -1.99 -0.62 10.18
C PHE A 97 -2.69 -1.09 11.45
N PHE A 98 -1.88 -1.45 12.42
CA PHE A 98 -2.31 -1.89 13.74
C PHE A 98 -1.37 -1.34 14.81
N ILE A 99 -1.85 -1.19 16.03
CA ILE A 99 -1.01 -1.22 17.20
C ILE A 99 -1.11 -2.63 17.76
N ALA A 100 0.04 -3.25 18.05
CA ALA A 100 0.15 -4.56 18.64
C ALA A 100 0.83 -4.45 20.00
N SER A 101 0.32 -5.18 21.00
CA SER A 101 0.99 -5.36 22.28
C SER A 101 2.08 -6.40 22.13
N THR A 102 3.22 -6.17 22.76
CA THR A 102 4.33 -7.13 22.88
C THR A 102 4.07 -8.19 23.95
N GLY A 103 3.12 -7.94 24.85
CA GLY A 103 2.82 -8.74 26.02
C GLY A 103 3.58 -8.29 27.27
N HIS A 104 4.32 -7.17 27.24
CA HIS A 104 4.98 -6.58 28.42
C HIS A 104 3.97 -5.85 29.28
N ASP A 105 3.13 -5.01 28.68
CA ASP A 105 2.04 -4.38 29.39
C ASP A 105 0.90 -5.39 29.58
N THR A 106 0.41 -5.49 30.81
CA THR A 106 -0.59 -6.50 31.22
C THR A 106 -1.89 -5.90 31.74
N ASP A 107 -2.02 -4.57 31.82
CA ASP A 107 -3.22 -3.93 32.34
C ASP A 107 -4.34 -3.82 31.27
N GLY A 108 -3.99 -4.00 29.99
CA GLY A 108 -4.95 -4.05 28.88
C GLY A 108 -5.36 -2.67 28.36
N SER A 109 -4.65 -1.60 28.76
CA SER A 109 -4.82 -0.24 28.23
C SER A 109 -3.50 0.27 27.65
N MET A 110 -3.58 1.22 26.75
CA MET A 110 -2.42 1.97 26.26
C MET A 110 -2.45 3.34 26.95
N ASP A 111 -1.48 3.60 27.80
CA ASP A 111 -1.46 4.76 28.68
C ASP A 111 -0.27 5.72 28.40
N PRO A 112 -0.39 7.00 28.77
CA PRO A 112 0.74 7.92 28.73
C PRO A 112 1.91 7.39 29.59
N GLY A 113 3.05 7.17 28.95
CA GLY A 113 4.24 6.61 29.60
C GLY A 113 4.62 5.22 29.14
N ASP A 114 3.69 4.49 28.48
CA ASP A 114 4.01 3.24 27.81
C ASP A 114 5.05 3.45 26.71
N LYS A 115 5.88 2.45 26.49
CA LYS A 115 6.89 2.47 25.44
C LYS A 115 6.27 2.01 24.11
N ILE A 116 6.10 2.97 23.19
CA ILE A 116 5.41 2.76 21.92
C ILE A 116 6.39 2.97 20.77
N VAL A 117 6.67 1.92 20.02
CA VAL A 117 7.52 2.02 18.82
C VAL A 117 6.66 2.32 17.60
N LEU A 118 6.99 3.40 16.89
CA LEU A 118 6.46 3.77 15.58
C LEU A 118 7.55 3.59 14.52
N PHE A 119 7.16 3.34 13.28
CA PHE A 119 8.08 3.41 12.14
C PHE A 119 7.77 4.62 11.27
N GLY A 120 8.80 5.13 10.57
CA GLY A 120 8.63 6.21 9.60
C GLY A 120 8.31 7.56 10.25
N LYS A 121 9.23 8.10 11.04
CA LYS A 121 9.12 9.45 11.65
C LYS A 121 8.76 10.49 10.59
N THR A 122 7.80 11.36 10.88
CA THR A 122 7.20 12.37 9.99
C THR A 122 6.44 11.81 8.77
N GLN A 123 6.27 10.48 8.69
CA GLN A 123 5.51 9.80 7.65
C GLN A 123 4.10 9.43 8.14
N THR A 124 3.33 8.76 7.27
CA THR A 124 1.93 8.42 7.55
C THR A 124 1.71 7.69 8.89
N PRO A 125 2.51 6.68 9.33
CA PRO A 125 2.30 6.04 10.62
C PRO A 125 2.38 6.99 11.81
N ASP A 126 3.43 7.82 11.85
CA ASP A 126 3.66 8.82 12.89
C ASP A 126 2.51 9.85 12.93
N LEU A 127 2.24 10.48 11.80
CA LEU A 127 1.21 11.53 11.72
C LEU A 127 -0.20 10.98 12.03
N LEU A 128 -0.47 9.73 11.63
CA LEU A 128 -1.73 9.06 11.92
C LEU A 128 -1.88 8.70 13.39
N PHE A 129 -0.80 8.25 14.04
CA PHE A 129 -0.77 8.01 15.47
C PHE A 129 -1.11 9.30 16.25
N HIS A 130 -0.43 10.41 15.95
CA HIS A 130 -0.69 11.69 16.59
C HIS A 130 -2.08 12.27 16.27
N TYR A 131 -2.59 12.05 15.06
CA TYR A 131 -3.99 12.38 14.78
C TYR A 131 -4.96 11.63 15.66
N LEU A 132 -4.71 10.34 15.91
CA LEU A 132 -5.62 9.50 16.69
C LEU A 132 -5.53 9.77 18.19
N TYR A 133 -4.32 9.90 18.71
CA TYR A 133 -4.05 9.89 20.17
C TYR A 133 -3.53 11.22 20.71
N GLY A 134 -3.20 12.18 19.87
CA GLY A 134 -2.63 13.46 20.30
C GLY A 134 -1.16 13.33 20.74
N ASN A 135 -0.73 14.27 21.58
CA ASN A 135 0.66 14.35 22.07
C ASN A 135 0.83 13.79 23.50
N ASP A 136 -0.22 13.26 24.11
CA ASP A 136 -0.17 12.78 25.50
C ASP A 136 0.79 11.59 25.67
N TYR A 137 1.04 10.85 24.57
CA TYR A 137 1.93 9.69 24.52
C TYR A 137 3.37 10.02 24.12
N GLU A 138 3.70 11.29 23.79
CA GLU A 138 5.00 11.69 23.21
C GLU A 138 6.20 11.23 24.05
N SER A 139 6.09 11.22 25.38
CA SER A 139 7.16 10.80 26.28
C SER A 139 7.56 9.32 26.15
N GLY A 140 6.66 8.48 25.63
CA GLY A 140 6.88 7.06 25.44
C GLY A 140 7.13 6.66 23.98
N VAL A 141 6.92 7.59 23.01
CA VAL A 141 7.05 7.28 21.58
C VAL A 141 8.51 7.24 21.15
N GLU A 142 8.86 6.19 20.47
CA GLU A 142 10.15 5.95 19.85
C GLU A 142 10.00 5.58 18.37
N PHE A 143 11.05 5.83 17.57
CA PHE A 143 10.99 5.60 16.14
C PHE A 143 12.02 4.59 15.67
N VAL A 144 11.60 3.74 14.72
CA VAL A 144 12.47 2.89 13.92
C VAL A 144 12.31 3.24 12.45
N ASP A 145 13.29 2.84 11.63
CA ASP A 145 13.37 3.29 10.23
C ASP A 145 12.24 2.76 9.35
N ASN A 146 11.81 1.53 9.58
CA ASN A 146 10.89 0.82 8.69
C ASN A 146 10.05 -0.23 9.43
N VAL A 147 9.08 -0.81 8.71
CA VAL A 147 8.16 -1.80 9.27
C VAL A 147 8.86 -3.11 9.67
N GLN A 148 10.00 -3.45 9.06
CA GLN A 148 10.77 -4.65 9.42
C GLN A 148 11.45 -4.48 10.76
N ASP A 149 11.94 -3.29 11.08
CA ASP A 149 12.51 -2.98 12.40
C ASP A 149 11.40 -2.92 13.47
N ALA A 150 10.23 -2.35 13.15
CA ALA A 150 9.05 -2.45 14.04
C ALA A 150 8.66 -3.91 14.30
N ALA A 151 8.69 -4.78 13.28
CA ALA A 151 8.43 -6.21 13.46
C ALA A 151 9.44 -6.89 14.37
N LYS A 152 10.73 -6.51 14.32
CA LYS A 152 11.75 -7.02 15.26
C LYS A 152 11.43 -6.63 16.69
N CYS A 153 11.03 -5.37 16.93
CA CYS A 153 10.61 -4.91 18.26
C CYS A 153 9.42 -5.73 18.76
N LEU A 154 8.42 -6.00 17.92
CA LEU A 154 7.28 -6.83 18.31
C LEU A 154 7.67 -8.29 18.61
N ILE A 155 8.58 -8.88 17.82
CA ILE A 155 9.06 -10.25 18.01
C ILE A 155 9.84 -10.38 19.32
N THR A 156 10.72 -9.43 19.62
CA THR A 156 11.61 -9.51 20.77
C THR A 156 11.03 -8.90 22.04
N GLY A 157 9.98 -8.07 21.93
CA GLY A 157 9.47 -7.23 23.01
C GLY A 157 10.44 -6.11 23.40
N LYS A 158 11.43 -5.80 22.55
CA LYS A 158 12.51 -4.84 22.86
C LYS A 158 12.84 -3.94 21.69
N ASN A 159 13.18 -2.69 22.01
CA ASN A 159 13.94 -1.83 21.11
C ASN A 159 15.43 -1.89 21.50
N THR A 160 16.30 -1.87 20.51
CA THR A 160 17.76 -1.96 20.69
C THR A 160 18.49 -0.66 20.37
N ASP A 161 17.79 0.37 19.94
CA ASP A 161 18.36 1.66 19.54
C ASP A 161 17.81 2.78 20.46
N PRO A 162 18.65 3.61 21.09
CA PRO A 162 20.12 3.52 21.20
C PRO A 162 20.59 2.51 22.26
N THR A 163 19.71 2.07 23.14
CA THR A 163 19.98 1.12 24.23
C THR A 163 18.86 0.10 24.31
N THR A 164 19.19 -1.14 24.65
CA THR A 164 18.18 -2.20 24.78
C THR A 164 17.27 -1.95 25.97
N HIS A 165 15.96 -1.85 25.72
CA HIS A 165 14.90 -1.73 26.72
C HIS A 165 13.61 -2.38 26.23
N ASP A 166 12.68 -2.61 27.16
CA ASP A 166 11.40 -3.23 26.86
C ASP A 166 10.46 -2.25 26.13
N VAL A 167 9.60 -2.80 25.26
CA VAL A 167 8.60 -2.08 24.47
C VAL A 167 7.24 -2.69 24.80
N ASP A 168 6.24 -1.85 25.04
CA ASP A 168 4.89 -2.27 25.39
C ASP A 168 4.03 -2.44 24.13
N TYR A 169 4.10 -1.47 23.22
CA TYR A 169 3.29 -1.43 22.00
C TYR A 169 4.12 -1.10 20.76
N VAL A 170 3.69 -1.64 19.64
CA VAL A 170 4.33 -1.40 18.34
C VAL A 170 3.28 -1.04 17.30
N PHE A 171 3.43 0.12 16.66
CA PHE A 171 2.68 0.46 15.46
C PHE A 171 3.28 -0.29 14.27
N ILE A 172 2.50 -1.15 13.64
CA ILE A 172 2.98 -2.10 12.63
C ILE A 172 1.97 -2.27 11.50
N ALA A 173 2.43 -2.72 10.34
CA ALA A 173 1.59 -3.00 9.18
C ALA A 173 1.51 -4.50 8.88
N GLN A 174 0.38 -4.96 8.34
CA GLN A 174 0.34 -6.24 7.66
C GLN A 174 1.15 -6.18 6.33
N PRO A 175 1.77 -7.27 5.91
CA PRO A 175 1.76 -8.62 6.50
C PRO A 175 2.84 -8.87 7.59
N ALA A 176 3.67 -7.86 7.89
CA ALA A 176 4.74 -8.00 8.90
C ALA A 176 4.19 -8.32 10.30
N LEU A 177 3.04 -7.75 10.65
CA LEU A 177 2.34 -8.06 11.91
C LEU A 177 2.04 -9.56 12.02
N TYR A 178 1.43 -10.17 10.99
CA TYR A 178 1.10 -11.60 11.04
C TYR A 178 2.36 -12.44 11.31
N ASN A 179 3.44 -12.16 10.58
CA ASN A 179 4.70 -12.88 10.73
C ASN A 179 5.32 -12.69 12.13
N ALA A 180 5.20 -11.50 12.71
CA ALA A 180 5.69 -11.22 14.06
C ALA A 180 4.89 -11.95 15.13
N LEU A 181 3.55 -11.99 15.02
CA LEU A 181 2.68 -12.72 15.96
C LEU A 181 2.94 -14.24 15.95
N GLN A 182 3.39 -14.82 14.82
CA GLN A 182 3.79 -16.23 14.79
C GLN A 182 5.09 -16.51 15.57
N LYS A 183 5.90 -15.48 15.83
CA LYS A 183 7.22 -15.60 16.48
C LYS A 183 7.24 -15.13 17.92
N ASN A 184 6.24 -14.36 18.37
CA ASN A 184 6.07 -13.95 19.75
C ASN A 184 4.67 -14.38 20.24
N ALA A 185 4.61 -15.45 21.00
CA ALA A 185 3.36 -16.00 21.53
C ALA A 185 2.65 -15.08 22.56
N ASN A 186 3.35 -14.10 23.13
CA ASN A 186 2.79 -13.13 24.07
C ASN A 186 2.21 -11.90 23.36
N ALA A 187 2.62 -11.68 22.10
CA ALA A 187 2.14 -10.54 21.32
C ALA A 187 0.72 -10.74 20.80
N SER A 188 -0.02 -9.66 20.70
CA SER A 188 -1.39 -9.69 20.19
C SER A 188 -1.73 -8.41 19.42
N LYS A 189 -2.73 -8.49 18.52
CA LYS A 189 -3.35 -7.29 17.94
C LYS A 189 -4.06 -6.53 19.06
N PHE A 190 -3.82 -5.24 19.18
CA PHE A 190 -4.41 -4.41 20.22
C PHE A 190 -5.39 -3.39 19.63
N ILE A 191 -4.98 -2.58 18.67
CA ILE A 191 -5.83 -1.58 18.03
C ILE A 191 -5.79 -1.77 16.50
N ASP A 192 -6.99 -1.78 15.88
CA ASP A 192 -7.14 -1.63 14.44
C ASP A 192 -7.18 -0.15 14.07
N ILE A 193 -6.14 0.32 13.43
CA ILE A 193 -5.97 1.74 13.08
C ILE A 193 -6.98 2.19 12.01
N GLN A 194 -7.43 1.29 11.12
CA GLN A 194 -8.45 1.61 10.12
C GLN A 194 -9.79 1.93 10.79
N GLU A 195 -10.20 1.11 11.76
CA GLU A 195 -11.45 1.34 12.50
C GLU A 195 -11.34 2.55 13.43
N ALA A 196 -10.19 2.76 14.08
CA ALA A 196 -9.94 3.96 14.88
C ALA A 196 -10.02 5.24 14.02
N TYR A 197 -9.37 5.22 12.85
CA TYR A 197 -9.43 6.34 11.90
C TYR A 197 -10.85 6.58 11.40
N LYS A 198 -11.55 5.54 10.98
CA LYS A 198 -12.94 5.62 10.49
C LYS A 198 -13.87 6.23 11.55
N THR A 199 -13.72 5.82 12.81
CA THR A 199 -14.49 6.36 13.93
C THR A 199 -14.19 7.86 14.12
N LYS A 200 -12.92 8.24 14.19
CA LYS A 200 -12.51 9.64 14.45
C LYS A 200 -12.77 10.57 13.26
N SER A 201 -12.70 10.06 12.03
CA SER A 201 -12.91 10.84 10.80
C SER A 201 -14.37 10.96 10.34
N GLY A 202 -15.32 10.40 11.09
CA GLY A 202 -16.74 10.44 10.70
C GLY A 202 -17.07 9.48 9.54
N GLY A 203 -16.46 8.31 9.51
CA GLY A 203 -16.77 7.23 8.55
C GLY A 203 -15.89 7.19 7.30
N LYS A 204 -14.83 8.00 7.22
CA LYS A 204 -13.93 8.03 6.05
C LYS A 204 -12.94 6.85 6.06
N SER A 205 -12.58 6.38 4.87
CA SER A 205 -11.57 5.33 4.71
C SER A 205 -10.17 5.92 4.73
N LEU A 206 -9.24 5.20 5.34
CA LEU A 206 -7.82 5.49 5.28
C LEU A 206 -7.33 5.24 3.84
N ILE A 207 -6.54 6.16 3.27
CA ILE A 207 -5.98 6.07 1.92
C ILE A 207 -4.45 5.95 2.05
N GLN A 208 -3.94 4.72 2.03
CA GLN A 208 -2.54 4.49 2.38
C GLN A 208 -1.61 4.64 1.18
N ALA A 209 -1.73 3.79 0.16
CA ALA A 209 -0.85 3.85 -1.00
C ALA A 209 -1.62 4.05 -2.31
N SER A 210 -1.04 4.86 -3.18
CA SER A 210 -1.60 5.21 -4.48
C SER A 210 -0.62 5.00 -5.61
N ILE A 211 -1.15 4.79 -6.82
CA ILE A 211 -0.43 4.70 -8.08
C ILE A 211 -0.29 6.10 -8.66
N PHE A 212 0.93 6.50 -8.91
CA PHE A 212 1.29 7.73 -9.61
C PHE A 212 1.87 7.37 -10.97
N VAL A 213 1.31 7.94 -12.04
CA VAL A 213 1.69 7.67 -13.43
C VAL A 213 2.36 8.88 -14.02
N ARG A 214 3.44 8.67 -14.78
CA ARG A 214 4.22 9.74 -15.38
C ARG A 214 3.45 10.41 -16.51
N ASN A 215 3.50 11.73 -16.60
CA ASN A 215 2.74 12.55 -17.56
C ASN A 215 3.04 12.23 -19.02
N TYR A 216 4.25 11.75 -19.31
CA TYR A 216 4.75 11.52 -20.66
C TYR A 216 4.62 10.07 -21.13
N THR A 217 4.19 9.16 -20.25
CA THR A 217 3.97 7.76 -20.62
C THR A 217 2.72 7.62 -21.51
N ALA A 218 2.77 6.74 -22.51
CA ALA A 218 1.69 6.54 -23.45
C ALA A 218 0.38 6.14 -22.76
N LYS A 219 -0.70 6.89 -23.04
CA LYS A 219 -2.00 6.74 -22.36
C LYS A 219 -2.62 5.37 -22.52
N ASP A 220 -2.50 4.77 -23.70
CA ASP A 220 -3.02 3.43 -23.99
C ASP A 220 -2.35 2.36 -23.12
N LYS A 221 -1.02 2.46 -22.92
CA LYS A 221 -0.26 1.59 -22.02
C LYS A 221 -0.69 1.78 -20.57
N ILE A 222 -0.81 3.03 -20.10
CA ILE A 222 -1.26 3.33 -18.74
C ILE A 222 -2.69 2.82 -18.51
N ASN A 223 -3.61 3.08 -19.43
CA ASN A 223 -4.99 2.61 -19.31
C ASN A 223 -5.07 1.08 -19.26
N GLN A 224 -4.28 0.38 -20.08
CA GLN A 224 -4.21 -1.08 -20.05
C GLN A 224 -3.64 -1.57 -18.71
N PHE A 225 -2.52 -0.98 -18.24
CA PHE A 225 -1.91 -1.31 -16.97
C PHE A 225 -2.89 -1.13 -15.80
N LEU A 226 -3.56 0.01 -15.70
CA LEU A 226 -4.54 0.29 -14.63
C LEU A 226 -5.73 -0.68 -14.70
N SER A 227 -6.18 -1.04 -15.90
CA SER A 227 -7.25 -2.02 -16.09
C SER A 227 -6.84 -3.42 -15.64
N ASP A 228 -5.62 -3.85 -15.95
CA ASP A 228 -5.12 -5.15 -15.57
C ASP A 228 -4.81 -5.19 -14.05
N THR A 229 -4.18 -4.15 -13.49
CA THR A 229 -3.96 -4.02 -12.04
C THR A 229 -5.26 -4.09 -11.25
N LYS A 230 -6.32 -3.40 -11.72
CA LYS A 230 -7.65 -3.49 -11.06
C LYS A 230 -8.14 -4.94 -11.01
N LYS A 231 -8.10 -5.66 -12.13
CA LYS A 231 -8.55 -7.06 -12.22
C LYS A 231 -7.71 -7.97 -11.33
N ASP A 232 -6.41 -7.73 -11.28
CA ASP A 232 -5.48 -8.55 -10.50
C ASP A 232 -5.73 -8.36 -9.00
N ILE A 233 -5.94 -7.13 -8.53
CA ILE A 233 -6.33 -6.84 -7.15
C ILE A 233 -7.67 -7.48 -6.82
N GLU A 234 -8.70 -7.29 -7.66
CA GLU A 234 -10.02 -7.89 -7.47
C GLU A 234 -9.92 -9.42 -7.42
N SER A 235 -9.10 -10.03 -8.29
CA SER A 235 -8.84 -11.47 -8.28
C SER A 235 -8.18 -11.93 -6.98
N ALA A 236 -7.14 -11.23 -6.52
CA ALA A 236 -6.42 -11.57 -5.29
C ALA A 236 -7.29 -11.44 -4.03
N VAL A 237 -8.15 -10.42 -3.96
CA VAL A 237 -9.06 -10.22 -2.82
C VAL A 237 -10.16 -11.29 -2.80
N ASN A 238 -10.71 -11.64 -3.96
CA ASN A 238 -11.78 -12.64 -4.06
C ASN A 238 -11.29 -14.10 -3.97
N ASN A 239 -10.08 -14.36 -4.46
CA ASN A 239 -9.43 -15.66 -4.43
C ASN A 239 -7.93 -15.52 -4.14
N PRO A 240 -7.50 -15.41 -2.87
CA PRO A 240 -6.09 -15.22 -2.50
C PRO A 240 -5.13 -16.29 -3.03
N GLU A 241 -5.61 -17.49 -3.38
CA GLU A 241 -4.76 -18.55 -3.93
C GLU A 241 -4.09 -18.17 -5.25
N VAL A 242 -4.65 -17.22 -6.02
CA VAL A 242 -4.00 -16.74 -7.27
C VAL A 242 -2.62 -16.09 -7.02
N ILE A 243 -2.39 -15.54 -5.81
CA ILE A 243 -1.08 -15.04 -5.40
C ILE A 243 -0.10 -16.20 -5.27
N LYS A 244 -0.52 -17.28 -4.59
CA LYS A 244 0.30 -18.49 -4.45
C LYS A 244 0.61 -19.09 -5.82
N GLU A 245 -0.39 -19.25 -6.67
CA GLU A 245 -0.20 -19.78 -8.03
C GLU A 245 0.83 -18.99 -8.84
N ALA A 246 0.85 -17.67 -8.70
CA ALA A 246 1.77 -16.80 -9.41
C ALA A 246 3.19 -16.78 -8.81
N LEU A 247 3.32 -16.95 -7.49
CA LEU A 247 4.58 -16.73 -6.76
C LEU A 247 5.25 -18.00 -6.24
N GLN A 248 4.61 -19.18 -6.36
CA GLN A 248 5.14 -20.44 -5.79
C GLN A 248 6.47 -20.90 -6.38
N SER A 249 6.88 -20.37 -7.55
CA SER A 249 8.19 -20.63 -8.15
C SER A 249 9.31 -19.78 -7.56
N LYS A 250 8.97 -18.74 -6.78
CA LYS A 250 9.93 -17.86 -6.13
C LYS A 250 10.49 -18.51 -4.86
N ASP A 251 11.79 -18.41 -4.68
CA ASP A 251 12.40 -18.85 -3.43
C ASP A 251 12.22 -17.84 -2.29
N SER A 252 12.65 -18.21 -1.08
CA SER A 252 12.49 -17.39 0.13
C SER A 252 13.21 -16.05 0.04
N ASP A 253 14.36 -15.99 -0.63
CA ASP A 253 15.18 -14.78 -0.74
C ASP A 253 14.52 -13.80 -1.74
N GLU A 254 14.03 -14.32 -2.88
CA GLU A 254 13.25 -13.56 -3.85
C GLU A 254 11.98 -12.99 -3.21
N MET A 255 11.24 -13.81 -2.45
CA MET A 255 10.03 -13.38 -1.75
C MET A 255 10.33 -12.30 -0.71
N THR A 256 11.37 -12.47 0.08
CA THR A 256 11.79 -11.47 1.08
C THR A 256 12.21 -10.17 0.41
N SER A 257 12.96 -10.25 -0.68
CA SER A 257 13.42 -9.09 -1.44
C SER A 257 12.26 -8.31 -2.07
N LEU A 258 11.32 -9.00 -2.74
CA LEU A 258 10.23 -8.37 -3.49
C LEU A 258 9.06 -7.97 -2.59
N TYR A 259 8.68 -8.81 -1.64
CA TYR A 259 7.43 -8.67 -0.89
C TYR A 259 7.62 -8.51 0.62
N GLY A 260 8.82 -8.74 1.14
CA GLY A 260 9.14 -8.65 2.56
C GLY A 260 8.66 -9.84 3.40
N VAL A 261 7.84 -10.72 2.84
CA VAL A 261 7.32 -11.95 3.47
C VAL A 261 7.02 -13.01 2.40
N ASP A 262 6.87 -14.26 2.85
CA ASP A 262 6.41 -15.37 2.01
C ASP A 262 4.96 -15.17 1.51
N TYR A 263 4.64 -15.68 0.31
CA TYR A 263 3.31 -15.57 -0.29
C TYR A 263 2.21 -16.25 0.54
N ASN A 264 2.52 -17.32 1.28
CA ASN A 264 1.53 -17.98 2.14
C ASN A 264 1.07 -17.04 3.27
N VAL A 265 1.93 -16.17 3.78
CA VAL A 265 1.58 -15.13 4.76
C VAL A 265 0.57 -14.16 4.13
N ALA A 266 0.83 -13.69 2.90
CA ALA A 266 -0.08 -12.78 2.20
C ALA A 266 -1.44 -13.42 1.93
N VAL A 267 -1.45 -14.69 1.48
CA VAL A 267 -2.68 -15.48 1.25
C VAL A 267 -3.49 -15.61 2.55
N THR A 268 -2.83 -15.93 3.66
CA THR A 268 -3.51 -16.06 4.96
C THR A 268 -4.11 -14.73 5.41
N VAL A 269 -3.33 -13.65 5.35
CA VAL A 269 -3.78 -12.31 5.75
C VAL A 269 -4.94 -11.80 4.87
N LEU A 270 -4.94 -12.12 3.57
CA LEU A 270 -6.07 -11.79 2.69
C LEU A 270 -7.34 -12.57 3.05
N LYS A 271 -7.22 -13.86 3.38
CA LYS A 271 -8.35 -14.70 3.82
C LYS A 271 -8.93 -14.23 5.15
N GLU A 272 -8.15 -13.63 6.01
CA GLU A 272 -8.56 -13.03 7.28
C GLU A 272 -9.19 -11.63 7.11
N GLY A 273 -10.11 -11.46 6.15
CA GLY A 273 -10.85 -10.21 5.94
C GLY A 273 -10.09 -9.15 5.16
N ASN A 274 -9.24 -9.56 4.21
CA ASN A 274 -8.40 -8.64 3.43
C ASN A 274 -7.48 -7.78 4.30
N GLY A 275 -6.79 -8.40 5.25
CA GLY A 275 -5.89 -7.70 6.18
C GLY A 275 -4.72 -6.95 5.50
N LEU A 276 -4.43 -7.21 4.22
CA LEU A 276 -3.51 -6.38 3.43
C LEU A 276 -4.11 -5.03 3.04
N GLY A 277 -5.41 -4.84 3.19
CA GLY A 277 -6.11 -3.64 2.77
C GLY A 277 -6.09 -3.41 1.26
N LEU A 278 -5.91 -4.46 0.45
CA LEU A 278 -5.88 -4.34 -1.01
C LEU A 278 -7.26 -3.93 -1.56
N GLY A 279 -7.25 -3.01 -2.51
CA GLY A 279 -8.42 -2.57 -3.22
C GLY A 279 -8.01 -1.73 -4.42
N TYR A 280 -8.96 -1.36 -5.28
CA TYR A 280 -8.70 -0.45 -6.38
C TYR A 280 -9.81 0.60 -6.48
N LYS A 281 -9.45 1.86 -6.33
CA LYS A 281 -10.36 2.99 -6.57
C LYS A 281 -9.63 4.06 -7.38
N LYS A 282 -10.26 4.53 -8.46
CA LYS A 282 -9.68 5.64 -9.25
C LYS A 282 -9.56 6.88 -8.37
N GLY A 283 -8.45 7.60 -8.50
CA GLY A 283 -8.20 8.79 -7.69
C GLY A 283 -9.31 9.83 -7.80
N LYS A 284 -9.79 10.10 -9.02
CA LYS A 284 -10.92 11.03 -9.25
C LYS A 284 -12.20 10.64 -8.51
N ASP A 285 -12.50 9.33 -8.45
CA ASP A 285 -13.74 8.83 -7.86
C ASP A 285 -13.75 8.95 -6.32
N ILE A 286 -12.57 9.08 -5.71
CA ILE A 286 -12.40 9.18 -4.26
C ILE A 286 -11.69 10.47 -3.83
N LYS A 287 -11.72 11.50 -4.66
CA LYS A 287 -11.07 12.80 -4.40
C LYS A 287 -11.38 13.34 -3.01
N GLU A 288 -12.64 13.35 -2.61
CA GLU A 288 -13.06 13.85 -1.29
C GLU A 288 -12.43 13.07 -0.12
N ASN A 289 -12.26 11.75 -0.27
CA ASN A 289 -11.59 10.93 0.72
C ASN A 289 -10.08 11.22 0.76
N ILE A 290 -9.47 11.41 -0.43
CA ILE A 290 -8.05 11.79 -0.52
C ILE A 290 -7.84 13.15 0.14
N ASP A 291 -8.63 14.16 -0.20
CA ASP A 291 -8.53 15.51 0.35
C ASP A 291 -8.70 15.51 1.87
N ALA A 292 -9.68 14.77 2.38
CA ALA A 292 -9.88 14.64 3.82
C ALA A 292 -8.69 13.95 4.51
N PHE A 293 -8.11 12.93 3.90
CA PHE A 293 -6.97 12.22 4.46
C PHE A 293 -5.70 13.08 4.45
N ILE A 294 -5.35 13.69 3.31
CA ILE A 294 -4.13 14.48 3.20
C ILE A 294 -4.17 15.79 4.00
N SER A 295 -5.37 16.34 4.26
CA SER A 295 -5.54 17.54 5.09
C SER A 295 -5.05 17.34 6.52
N LEU A 296 -5.09 16.11 7.05
CA LEU A 296 -4.54 15.77 8.37
C LEU A 296 -3.04 16.04 8.46
N PHE A 297 -2.36 16.05 7.34
CA PHE A 297 -0.91 16.23 7.20
C PHE A 297 -0.54 17.62 6.66
N SER A 298 -1.46 18.60 6.81
CA SER A 298 -1.28 19.96 6.32
C SER A 298 -0.97 20.03 4.82
N VAL A 299 -1.45 19.06 4.03
CA VAL A 299 -1.37 19.07 2.58
C VAL A 299 -2.62 19.75 2.03
N PRO A 300 -2.50 20.76 1.16
CA PRO A 300 -3.66 21.40 0.54
C PRO A 300 -4.54 20.41 -0.23
N THR A 301 -5.84 20.69 -0.29
CA THR A 301 -6.78 19.94 -1.12
C THR A 301 -6.31 19.88 -2.58
N THR A 302 -6.63 18.79 -3.25
CA THR A 302 -6.14 18.51 -4.60
C THR A 302 -6.92 19.26 -5.67
N ASP A 303 -6.21 19.77 -6.68
CA ASP A 303 -6.80 20.27 -7.94
C ASP A 303 -7.13 19.07 -8.86
N GLU A 304 -8.17 19.19 -9.68
CA GLU A 304 -8.57 18.19 -10.68
C GLU A 304 -7.42 17.79 -11.63
N LYS A 305 -6.50 18.72 -11.90
CA LYS A 305 -5.35 18.48 -12.82
C LYS A 305 -4.33 17.48 -12.31
N ILE A 306 -4.29 17.19 -11.01
CA ILE A 306 -3.35 16.21 -10.45
C ILE A 306 -3.77 14.76 -10.70
N TYR A 307 -5.03 14.55 -11.11
CA TYR A 307 -5.57 13.23 -11.39
C TYR A 307 -5.34 12.83 -12.86
N TYR A 308 -5.11 11.52 -13.03
CA TYR A 308 -4.98 10.89 -14.36
C TYR A 308 -6.32 10.71 -15.08
#